data_982d358adfa69c71cd88409c90400ed7
#
_entry.id   982d358adfa69c71cd88409c90400ed7
#
_cell.length_a   1.000
_cell.length_b   1.000
_cell.length_c   1.000
_cell.angle_alpha   90.00
_cell.angle_beta   90.00
_cell.angle_gamma   90.00
#
_symmetry.space_group_name_H-M   'P 1'
#
loop_
_entity.id
_entity.type
_entity.pdbx_description
1 polymer ?
#
loop_
_entity_poly.entity_id
_entity_poly.type
_entity_poly.pdbx_seq_one_letter_code
_entity_poly.pdbx_strand_id
1 'polypeptide(L)'
;MKGSYKIKEPTVFFVNSMSDLFHNDIPEEFIQKVFKVMNETPWHTYLILTKRPKRMLDMDERLNWTSNIFMGVSVENRKVYPRIDTLRKSKALNKFLSLGRY
;
A
#
# COMPACT_ATOMS: atom_id res chain seq x y z
N MET A 1 -5.45 -11.71 6.41
CA MET A 1 -6.57 -10.92 5.85
C MET A 1 -7.94 -11.36 6.34
N LYS A 2 -8.15 -12.67 6.55
CA LYS A 2 -9.43 -13.13 7.08
C LYS A 2 -9.80 -12.49 8.42
N GLY A 3 -8.81 -12.18 9.25
CA GLY A 3 -9.05 -11.51 10.51
C GLY A 3 -9.75 -10.16 10.39
N SER A 4 -9.52 -9.44 9.28
CA SER A 4 -10.11 -8.12 9.07
C SER A 4 -11.63 -8.16 9.02
N TYR A 5 -12.21 -9.24 8.49
CA TYR A 5 -13.66 -9.39 8.42
C TYR A 5 -14.29 -9.67 9.79
N LYS A 6 -13.54 -10.31 10.66
CA LYS A 6 -14.05 -10.67 12.00
C LYS A 6 -13.94 -9.54 12.99
N ILE A 7 -13.01 -8.62 12.77
CA ILE A 7 -12.81 -7.48 13.66
C ILE A 7 -13.74 -6.36 13.24
N LYS A 8 -14.70 -6.03 14.06
CA LYS A 8 -15.68 -4.99 13.78
C LYS A 8 -15.26 -3.62 14.27
N GLU A 9 -14.33 -3.56 15.21
CA GLU A 9 -13.82 -2.28 15.70
C GLU A 9 -12.79 -1.72 14.73
N PRO A 10 -12.78 -0.39 14.52
CA PRO A 10 -11.78 0.23 13.66
C PRO A 10 -10.36 -0.12 14.11
N THR A 11 -9.55 -0.61 13.19
CA THR A 11 -8.18 -1.04 13.49
C THR A 11 -7.25 -0.57 12.38
N VAL A 12 -6.01 -0.29 12.73
CA VAL A 12 -4.97 0.05 11.77
C VAL A 12 -4.12 -1.18 11.49
N PHE A 13 -4.00 -1.54 10.23
CA PHE A 13 -3.24 -2.70 9.79
C PHE A 13 -2.06 -2.29 8.92
N PHE A 14 -0.91 -2.95 9.11
CA PHE A 14 0.19 -2.88 8.16
C PHE A 14 0.09 -4.07 7.21
N VAL A 15 0.03 -3.78 5.92
CA VAL A 15 -0.22 -4.81 4.90
C VAL A 15 1.05 -5.53 4.48
N ASN A 16 2.21 -4.96 4.72
CA ASN A 16 3.50 -5.48 4.25
C ASN A 16 4.38 -6.04 5.36
N SER A 17 3.79 -6.69 6.36
CA SER A 17 4.52 -7.13 7.55
C SER A 17 5.66 -8.10 7.26
N MET A 18 5.53 -8.97 6.25
CA MET A 18 6.53 -9.97 5.92
C MET A 18 7.34 -9.62 4.69
N SER A 19 6.72 -9.00 3.71
CA SER A 19 7.36 -8.62 2.47
C SER A 19 6.60 -7.50 1.80
N ASP A 20 7.25 -6.84 0.84
CA ASP A 20 6.65 -5.76 0.08
C ASP A 20 5.50 -6.31 -0.78
N LEU A 21 4.31 -5.73 -0.63
CA LEU A 21 3.14 -6.15 -1.40
C LEU A 21 3.37 -6.02 -2.91
N PHE A 22 4.19 -5.05 -3.31
CA PHE A 22 4.50 -4.82 -4.74
C PHE A 22 5.78 -5.49 -5.18
N HIS A 23 6.24 -6.48 -4.42
CA HIS A 23 7.38 -7.30 -4.84
C HIS A 23 7.06 -8.00 -6.17
N ASN A 24 8.09 -8.14 -7.03
CA ASN A 24 7.89 -8.73 -8.36
C ASN A 24 7.34 -10.15 -8.34
N ASP A 25 7.62 -10.90 -7.28
CA ASP A 25 7.15 -12.28 -7.15
C ASP A 25 5.69 -12.38 -6.75
N ILE A 26 5.05 -11.28 -6.37
CA ILE A 26 3.66 -11.28 -5.96
C ILE A 26 2.79 -11.01 -7.19
N PRO A 27 1.89 -11.95 -7.54
CA PRO A 27 1.01 -11.77 -8.70
C PRO A 27 0.06 -10.59 -8.51
N GLU A 28 -0.25 -9.91 -9.60
CA GLU A 28 -1.22 -8.81 -9.54
C GLU A 28 -2.58 -9.29 -9.03
N GLU A 29 -2.97 -10.51 -9.37
CA GLU A 29 -4.23 -11.09 -8.88
C GLU A 29 -4.30 -11.11 -7.37
N PHE A 30 -3.19 -11.44 -6.72
CA PHE A 30 -3.14 -11.44 -5.26
C PHE A 30 -3.28 -10.02 -4.72
N ILE A 31 -2.59 -9.08 -5.34
CA ILE A 31 -2.66 -7.66 -4.93
C ILE A 31 -4.09 -7.16 -5.06
N GLN A 32 -4.78 -7.50 -6.14
CA GLN A 32 -6.17 -7.11 -6.33
C GLN A 32 -7.09 -7.71 -5.27
N LYS A 33 -6.83 -8.96 -4.87
CA LYS A 33 -7.60 -9.59 -3.80
C LYS A 33 -7.40 -8.87 -2.47
N VAL A 34 -6.16 -8.47 -2.18
CA VAL A 34 -5.86 -7.71 -0.96
C VAL A 34 -6.61 -6.38 -0.97
N PHE A 35 -6.59 -5.68 -2.11
CA PHE A 35 -7.31 -4.42 -2.23
C PHE A 35 -8.81 -4.61 -2.08
N LYS A 36 -9.35 -5.69 -2.62
CA LYS A 36 -10.77 -5.97 -2.47
C LYS A 36 -11.17 -6.11 -1.00
N VAL A 37 -10.36 -6.84 -0.22
CA VAL A 37 -10.61 -6.97 1.21
C VAL A 37 -10.58 -5.61 1.90
N MET A 38 -9.58 -4.79 1.56
CA MET A 38 -9.47 -3.45 2.14
C MET A 38 -10.65 -2.55 1.77
N ASN A 39 -11.11 -2.64 0.51
CA ASN A 39 -12.26 -1.87 0.06
C ASN A 39 -13.55 -2.28 0.76
N GLU A 40 -13.67 -3.55 1.12
CA GLU A 40 -14.86 -4.08 1.77
C GLU A 40 -14.91 -3.84 3.28
N THR A 41 -13.81 -3.35 3.86
CA THR A 41 -13.72 -3.05 5.29
C THR A 41 -13.33 -1.59 5.52
N PRO A 42 -14.19 -0.64 5.12
CA PRO A 42 -13.84 0.78 5.14
C PRO A 42 -13.64 1.36 6.55
N TRP A 43 -14.10 0.65 7.58
CA TRP A 43 -13.87 1.07 8.97
C TRP A 43 -12.46 0.79 9.46
N HIS A 44 -11.68 0.00 8.75
CA HIS A 44 -10.27 -0.24 9.07
C HIS A 44 -9.37 0.66 8.25
N THR A 45 -8.21 1.01 8.79
CA THR A 45 -7.19 1.78 8.09
C THR A 45 -6.05 0.84 7.70
N TYR A 46 -5.63 0.90 6.45
CA TYR A 46 -4.57 0.03 5.93
C TYR A 46 -3.39 0.87 5.48
N LEU A 47 -2.21 0.55 6.02
CA LEU A 47 -0.97 1.21 5.67
C LEU A 47 -0.14 0.27 4.81
N ILE A 48 0.13 0.68 3.58
CA ILE A 48 0.93 -0.09 2.64
C ILE A 48 2.24 0.67 2.42
N LEU A 49 3.36 0.00 2.68
CA LEU A 49 4.67 0.60 2.48
C LEU A 49 5.41 -0.21 1.43
N THR A 50 5.96 0.46 0.41
CA THR A 50 6.68 -0.22 -0.66
C THR A 50 8.01 0.45 -0.95
N LYS A 51 8.97 -0.38 -1.39
CA LYS A 51 10.23 0.08 -1.97
C LYS A 51 10.17 0.02 -3.50
N ARG A 52 9.02 -0.37 -4.06
CA ARG A 52 8.81 -0.57 -5.50
C ARG A 52 7.62 0.24 -6.01
N PRO A 53 7.68 1.57 -5.90
CA PRO A 53 6.53 2.39 -6.31
C PRO A 53 6.26 2.34 -7.80
N LYS A 54 7.26 2.01 -8.63
CA LYS A 54 7.03 1.90 -10.08
C LYS A 54 6.06 0.78 -10.41
N ARG A 55 6.20 -0.36 -9.74
CA ARG A 55 5.26 -1.47 -9.96
C ARG A 55 3.88 -1.11 -9.47
N MET A 56 3.80 -0.44 -8.33
CA MET A 56 2.53 0.05 -7.81
C MET A 56 1.86 0.99 -8.83
N LEU A 57 2.64 1.89 -9.41
CA LEU A 57 2.11 2.84 -10.38
C LEU A 57 1.67 2.14 -11.67
N ASP A 58 2.37 1.07 -12.08
CA ASP A 58 2.01 0.31 -13.28
C ASP A 58 0.60 -0.28 -13.17
N MET A 59 0.17 -0.64 -11.98
CA MET A 59 -1.16 -1.22 -11.78
C MET A 59 -2.14 -0.26 -11.10
N ASP A 60 -1.74 0.99 -10.92
CA ASP A 60 -2.49 1.99 -10.15
C ASP A 60 -3.92 2.16 -10.66
N GLU A 61 -4.12 2.18 -11.97
CA GLU A 61 -5.44 2.36 -12.57
C GLU A 61 -6.36 1.16 -12.34
N ARG A 62 -5.80 0.01 -12.07
CA ARG A 62 -6.55 -1.21 -11.82
C ARG A 62 -6.83 -1.45 -10.35
N LEU A 63 -6.34 -0.56 -9.49
CA LEU A 63 -6.54 -0.66 -8.06
C LEU A 63 -7.60 0.35 -7.62
N ASN A 64 -8.47 -0.07 -6.71
CA ASN A 64 -9.49 0.80 -6.16
C ASN A 64 -8.96 1.45 -4.87
N TRP A 65 -8.62 2.73 -4.95
CA TRP A 65 -8.05 3.48 -3.83
C TRP A 65 -9.16 4.11 -2.99
N THR A 66 -9.64 3.39 -1.97
CA THR A 66 -10.59 3.95 -1.03
C THR A 66 -9.87 4.77 0.04
N SER A 67 -10.59 5.62 0.74
CA SER A 67 -9.99 6.57 1.68
C SER A 67 -9.34 5.93 2.90
N ASN A 68 -9.63 4.66 3.15
CA ASN A 68 -9.04 3.92 4.27
C ASN A 68 -7.69 3.29 3.91
N ILE A 69 -7.21 3.45 2.67
CA ILE A 69 -5.93 2.92 2.22
C ILE A 69 -4.91 4.05 2.15
N PHE A 70 -3.82 3.91 2.89
CA PHE A 70 -2.71 4.86 2.90
C PHE A 70 -1.53 4.22 2.20
N MET A 71 -1.11 4.80 1.06
CA MET A 71 0.00 4.28 0.27
C MET A 71 1.25 5.08 0.61
N GLY A 72 2.31 4.40 1.01
CA GLY A 72 3.57 5.03 1.35
C GLY A 72 4.76 4.40 0.67
N VAL A 73 5.85 5.13 0.61
CA VAL A 73 7.12 4.64 0.12
C VAL A 73 8.19 4.82 1.19
N SER A 74 9.14 3.88 1.18
CA SER A 74 10.28 3.91 2.10
C SER A 74 11.40 4.74 1.47
N VAL A 75 11.92 5.70 2.21
CA VAL A 75 12.99 6.58 1.74
C VAL A 75 14.12 6.50 2.76
N GLU A 76 15.18 5.76 2.43
CA GLU A 76 16.31 5.53 3.32
C GLU A 76 17.44 6.54 3.08
N ASN A 77 17.57 7.06 1.85
CA ASN A 77 18.63 7.99 1.48
C ASN A 77 18.22 8.77 0.23
N ARG A 78 19.08 9.68 -0.20
CA ARG A 78 18.78 10.56 -1.34
C ARG A 78 18.66 9.82 -2.66
N LYS A 79 19.30 8.66 -2.79
CA LYS A 79 19.28 7.89 -4.04
C LYS A 79 17.88 7.39 -4.38
N VAL A 80 17.00 7.28 -3.39
CA VAL A 80 15.65 6.79 -3.59
C VAL A 80 14.59 7.90 -3.61
N TYR A 81 15.00 9.16 -3.63
CA TYR A 81 14.06 10.27 -3.73
C TYR A 81 13.11 10.17 -4.94
N PRO A 82 13.51 9.61 -6.10
CA PRO A 82 12.56 9.42 -7.20
C PRO A 82 11.31 8.63 -6.83
N ARG A 83 11.37 7.83 -5.76
CA ARG A 83 10.20 7.11 -5.26
C ARG A 83 9.09 8.06 -4.84
N ILE A 84 9.46 9.25 -4.35
CA ILE A 84 8.50 10.26 -3.92
C ILE A 84 7.71 10.78 -5.11
N ASP A 85 8.39 11.05 -6.21
CA ASP A 85 7.73 11.53 -7.42
C ASP A 85 6.81 10.48 -8.01
N THR A 86 7.23 9.21 -7.96
CA THR A 86 6.40 8.11 -8.44
C THR A 86 5.14 7.98 -7.59
N LEU A 87 5.27 8.13 -6.27
CA LEU A 87 4.12 8.08 -5.38
C LEU A 87 3.14 9.21 -5.66
N ARG A 88 3.64 10.40 -5.98
CA ARG A 88 2.78 11.55 -6.29
C ARG A 88 1.89 11.29 -7.50
N LYS A 89 2.32 10.47 -8.44
CA LYS A 89 1.57 10.14 -9.65
C LYS A 89 0.45 9.13 -9.39
N SER A 90 0.48 8.47 -8.24
CA SER A 90 -0.55 7.49 -7.89
C SER A 90 -1.89 8.17 -7.62
N LYS A 91 -2.96 7.43 -7.89
CA LYS A 91 -4.32 7.86 -7.60
C LYS A 91 -4.73 7.63 -6.14
N ALA A 92 -3.83 7.10 -5.32
CA ALA A 92 -4.11 6.89 -3.91
C ALA A 92 -4.56 8.19 -3.25
N LEU A 93 -5.64 8.12 -2.49
CA LEU A 93 -6.20 9.29 -1.83
C LEU A 93 -5.36 9.76 -0.66
N ASN A 94 -4.72 8.84 0.03
CA ASN A 94 -3.87 9.15 1.17
C ASN A 94 -2.47 8.59 0.91
N LYS A 95 -1.46 9.42 1.08
CA LYS A 95 -0.07 9.08 0.80
C LYS A 95 0.81 9.47 1.97
N PHE A 96 1.87 8.69 2.20
CA PHE A 96 2.82 9.02 3.27
C PHE A 96 4.23 8.56 2.90
N LEU A 97 5.20 9.05 3.65
CA LEU A 97 6.60 8.67 3.47
C LEU A 97 7.10 8.05 4.77
N SER A 98 7.85 6.97 4.65
CA SER A 98 8.55 6.39 5.77
C SER A 98 10.03 6.75 5.62
N LEU A 99 10.48 7.66 6.47
CA LEU A 99 11.88 8.13 6.45
C LEU A 99 12.66 7.26 7.42
N GLY A 100 13.27 6.23 6.89
CA GLY A 100 13.99 5.29 7.70
C GLY A 100 15.46 5.63 7.82
N ARG A 101 16.04 5.20 8.93
CA ARG A 101 17.48 5.20 9.14
C ARG A 101 17.90 3.76 9.39
N TYR A 102 18.67 3.25 8.49
CA TYR A 102 19.11 1.86 8.59
C TYR A 102 20.55 1.75 8.31
#